data_902a6dde6eba4f4fd5c64e0100d59452
#
_entry.id   902a6dde6eba4f4fd5c64e0100d59452
#
_cell.length_a   1.000
_cell.length_b   1.000
_cell.length_c   1.000
_cell.angle_alpha   90.00
_cell.angle_beta   90.00
_cell.angle_gamma   90.00
#
_symmetry.space_group_name_H-M   'P 1'
#
loop_
_entity.id
_entity.type
_entity.pdbx_description
1 polymer ?
#
loop_
_entity_poly.entity_id
_entity_poly.type
_entity_poly.pdbx_seq_one_letter_code
_entity_poly.pdbx_strand_id
1 'polypeptide(L)'
;MESPHRRGEIWGATDDGRVHVTRDDGANWTEITPPDMPELAYIGTVEISAHDADCIYLSATCYKSADYKPYLFVTRDSGASWTSLSGHFPQDEITRVIRADTERPGLLFVGTETGVFVSVDDGGSWTRMQGGFPVTPVYDMRVKHGDLIVATHGRSFWILDDLSALRAPSQGLVPPRDTVRQCLNWSTGLFN
;
A
#
# COMPACT_ATOMS: atom_id res chain seq x y z
N MET A 1 -1.10 -11.52 7.27
CA MET A 1 -1.73 -10.26 7.77
C MET A 1 -2.91 -10.62 8.64
N GLU A 2 -2.92 -10.20 9.89
CA GLU A 2 -4.08 -10.38 10.78
C GLU A 2 -5.09 -9.23 10.54
N SER A 3 -6.38 -9.56 10.59
CA SER A 3 -7.46 -8.57 10.41
C SER A 3 -7.52 -7.62 11.62
N PRO A 4 -7.50 -6.30 11.40
CA PRO A 4 -7.69 -5.34 12.49
C PRO A 4 -9.14 -5.28 12.98
N HIS A 5 -10.08 -5.89 12.24
CA HIS A 5 -11.52 -5.84 12.52
C HIS A 5 -12.06 -7.11 13.14
N ARG A 6 -11.46 -8.27 12.79
CA ARG A 6 -11.98 -9.59 13.18
C ARG A 6 -10.86 -10.41 13.80
N ARG A 7 -11.00 -10.67 15.10
CA ARG A 7 -10.07 -11.55 15.81
C ARG A 7 -10.11 -12.96 15.21
N GLY A 8 -8.93 -13.55 15.03
CA GLY A 8 -8.79 -14.89 14.46
C GLY A 8 -8.91 -14.98 12.94
N GLU A 9 -9.15 -13.84 12.27
CA GLU A 9 -9.07 -13.77 10.82
C GLU A 9 -7.66 -13.40 10.39
N ILE A 10 -7.00 -14.33 9.69
CA ILE A 10 -5.63 -14.16 9.17
C ILE A 10 -5.62 -14.44 7.68
N TRP A 11 -5.03 -13.53 6.94
CA TRP A 11 -4.81 -13.65 5.50
C TRP A 11 -3.35 -14.04 5.25
N GLY A 12 -3.15 -15.14 4.54
CA GLY A 12 -1.84 -15.65 4.13
C GLY A 12 -1.70 -15.58 2.61
N ALA A 13 -0.54 -15.18 2.14
CA ALA A 13 -0.19 -15.20 0.73
C ALA A 13 1.16 -15.88 0.55
N THR A 14 1.30 -16.59 -0.57
CA THR A 14 2.48 -17.39 -0.86
C THR A 14 3.28 -16.79 -2.01
N ASP A 15 4.50 -17.25 -2.20
CA ASP A 15 5.41 -16.84 -3.27
C ASP A 15 5.14 -17.55 -4.61
N ASP A 16 4.19 -18.49 -4.63
CA ASP A 16 3.66 -19.14 -5.82
C ASP A 16 2.28 -18.60 -6.27
N GLY A 17 1.82 -17.51 -5.65
CA GLY A 17 0.65 -16.76 -6.09
C GLY A 17 -0.68 -17.17 -5.46
N ARG A 18 -0.66 -17.93 -4.37
CA ARG A 18 -1.88 -18.37 -3.70
C ARG A 18 -2.23 -17.47 -2.52
N VAL A 19 -3.53 -17.25 -2.34
CA VAL A 19 -4.09 -16.49 -1.23
C VAL A 19 -5.01 -17.39 -0.41
N HIS A 20 -4.81 -17.41 0.89
CA HIS A 20 -5.60 -18.18 1.82
C HIS A 20 -6.10 -17.30 2.96
N VAL A 21 -7.24 -17.63 3.50
CA VAL A 21 -7.78 -17.00 4.70
C VAL A 21 -8.18 -18.05 5.72
N THR A 22 -7.88 -17.79 6.97
CA THR A 22 -8.48 -18.47 8.12
C THR A 22 -9.37 -17.49 8.88
N ARG A 23 -10.44 -18.00 9.51
CA ARG A 23 -11.35 -17.22 10.35
C ARG A 23 -11.48 -17.81 11.75
N ASP A 24 -10.62 -18.75 12.10
CA ASP A 24 -10.62 -19.54 13.31
C ASP A 24 -9.21 -19.76 13.89
N ASP A 25 -8.40 -18.70 13.90
CA ASP A 25 -7.04 -18.69 14.43
C ASP A 25 -6.10 -19.73 13.76
N GLY A 26 -6.36 -20.09 12.50
CA GLY A 26 -5.52 -21.00 11.72
C GLY A 26 -5.93 -22.46 11.78
N ALA A 27 -7.06 -22.80 12.41
CA ALA A 27 -7.53 -24.18 12.47
C ALA A 27 -7.98 -24.69 11.10
N ASN A 28 -8.61 -23.82 10.28
CA ASN A 28 -9.00 -24.14 8.92
C ASN A 28 -8.59 -23.00 7.98
N TRP A 29 -8.12 -23.37 6.78
CA TRP A 29 -7.72 -22.43 5.74
C TRP A 29 -8.55 -22.63 4.48
N THR A 30 -8.99 -21.55 3.89
CA THR A 30 -9.73 -21.54 2.62
C THR A 30 -8.89 -20.82 1.58
N GLU A 31 -8.68 -21.43 0.43
CA GLU A 31 -8.05 -20.76 -0.71
C GLU A 31 -9.05 -19.81 -1.37
N ILE A 32 -8.61 -18.57 -1.59
CA ILE A 32 -9.41 -17.48 -2.14
C ILE A 32 -8.61 -16.68 -3.17
N THR A 33 -7.70 -17.33 -3.86
CA THR A 33 -6.84 -16.74 -4.88
C THR A 33 -7.68 -16.04 -5.97
N PRO A 34 -7.34 -14.80 -6.39
CA PRO A 34 -7.98 -14.16 -7.54
C PRO A 34 -7.88 -15.05 -8.78
N PRO A 35 -8.97 -15.23 -9.56
CA PRO A 35 -8.97 -16.13 -10.72
C PRO A 35 -7.99 -15.69 -11.82
N ASP A 36 -7.70 -14.38 -11.91
CA ASP A 36 -6.78 -13.80 -12.90
C ASP A 36 -5.34 -13.65 -12.33
N MET A 37 -5.04 -14.26 -11.18
CA MET A 37 -3.68 -14.27 -10.64
C MET A 37 -2.79 -15.17 -11.50
N PRO A 38 -1.65 -14.65 -12.02
CA PRO A 38 -0.74 -15.51 -12.77
C PRO A 38 -0.13 -16.63 -11.91
N GLU A 39 0.13 -17.76 -12.52
CA GLU A 39 0.89 -18.82 -11.88
C GLU A 39 2.29 -18.32 -11.47
N LEU A 40 2.74 -18.71 -10.29
CA LEU A 40 4.05 -18.34 -9.72
C LEU A 40 4.21 -16.82 -9.51
N ALA A 41 3.10 -16.09 -9.40
CA ALA A 41 3.14 -14.69 -9.02
C ALA A 41 3.65 -14.56 -7.57
N TYR A 42 4.62 -13.69 -7.36
CA TYR A 42 5.03 -13.31 -6.01
C TYR A 42 4.07 -12.27 -5.46
N ILE A 43 3.31 -12.61 -4.42
CA ILE A 43 2.40 -11.67 -3.77
C ILE A 43 3.21 -10.83 -2.78
N GLY A 44 3.37 -9.55 -3.10
CA GLY A 44 4.14 -8.61 -2.30
C GLY A 44 3.40 -8.11 -1.07
N THR A 45 2.08 -7.91 -1.19
CA THR A 45 1.26 -7.36 -0.10
C THR A 45 -0.14 -7.90 -0.09
N VAL A 46 -0.62 -8.17 1.12
CA VAL A 46 -2.03 -8.27 1.49
C VAL A 46 -2.33 -7.08 2.40
N GLU A 47 -3.21 -6.19 2.00
CA GLU A 47 -3.59 -5.00 2.75
C GLU A 47 -5.08 -5.02 3.05
N ILE A 48 -5.43 -5.10 4.33
CA ILE A 48 -6.82 -5.04 4.79
C ILE A 48 -7.17 -3.58 5.01
N SER A 49 -8.26 -3.12 4.42
CA SER A 49 -8.73 -1.74 4.59
C SER A 49 -8.99 -1.44 6.07
N ALA A 50 -8.58 -0.25 6.54
CA ALA A 50 -8.91 0.20 7.88
C ALA A 50 -10.39 0.59 8.03
N HIS A 51 -11.10 0.77 6.92
CA HIS A 51 -12.48 1.29 6.88
C HIS A 51 -13.54 0.21 6.68
N ASP A 52 -13.13 -0.94 6.10
CA ASP A 52 -14.06 -2.02 5.75
C ASP A 52 -13.36 -3.37 5.91
N ALA A 53 -13.91 -4.20 6.77
CA ALA A 53 -13.40 -5.52 7.10
C ALA A 53 -13.47 -6.52 5.92
N ASP A 54 -14.33 -6.27 4.94
CA ASP A 54 -14.52 -7.11 3.76
C ASP A 54 -13.69 -6.64 2.55
N CYS A 55 -13.04 -5.45 2.69
CA CYS A 55 -12.23 -4.86 1.63
C CYS A 55 -10.74 -5.15 1.82
N ILE A 56 -10.17 -5.94 0.92
CA ILE A 56 -8.76 -6.34 0.94
C ILE A 56 -8.13 -6.08 -0.42
N TYR A 57 -6.95 -5.46 -0.42
CA TYR A 57 -6.15 -5.20 -1.60
C TYR A 57 -4.95 -6.14 -1.65
N LEU A 58 -4.57 -6.55 -2.87
CA LEU A 58 -3.38 -7.34 -3.14
C LEU A 58 -2.49 -6.66 -4.16
N SER A 59 -1.19 -6.75 -3.98
CA SER A 59 -0.20 -6.50 -5.03
C SER A 59 0.61 -7.76 -5.28
N ALA A 60 0.83 -8.05 -6.56
CA ALA A 60 1.66 -9.17 -6.97
C ALA A 60 2.59 -8.78 -8.12
N THR A 61 3.58 -9.61 -8.40
CA THR A 61 4.55 -9.39 -9.47
C THR A 61 5.03 -10.72 -10.03
N CYS A 62 5.26 -10.76 -11.35
CA CYS A 62 5.80 -11.91 -12.08
C CYS A 62 7.16 -11.61 -12.74
N TYR A 63 7.91 -10.62 -12.23
CA TYR A 63 9.17 -10.18 -12.84
C TYR A 63 10.21 -11.31 -13.00
N LYS A 64 10.20 -12.31 -12.11
CA LYS A 64 11.08 -13.48 -12.21
C LYS A 64 10.77 -14.37 -13.43
N SER A 65 9.55 -14.29 -13.94
CA SER A 65 9.08 -14.98 -15.14
C SER A 65 9.11 -14.09 -16.39
N ALA A 66 9.83 -12.94 -16.33
CA ALA A 66 9.91 -11.94 -17.39
C ALA A 66 8.55 -11.32 -17.78
N ASP A 67 7.60 -11.33 -16.87
CA ASP A 67 6.34 -10.60 -17.00
C ASP A 67 6.39 -9.35 -16.09
N TYR A 68 6.37 -8.18 -16.72
CA TYR A 68 6.57 -6.89 -16.07
C TYR A 68 5.28 -6.09 -15.92
N LYS A 69 4.12 -6.73 -16.15
CA LYS A 69 2.83 -6.08 -15.99
C LYS A 69 2.50 -5.82 -14.53
N PRO A 70 1.66 -4.81 -14.25
CA PRO A 70 1.13 -4.59 -12.91
C PRO A 70 0.08 -5.66 -12.56
N TYR A 71 0.12 -6.13 -11.32
CA TYR A 71 -0.87 -7.05 -10.77
C TYR A 71 -1.40 -6.49 -9.45
N LEU A 72 -2.58 -5.87 -9.52
CA LEU A 72 -3.30 -5.27 -8.41
C LEU A 72 -4.73 -5.79 -8.40
N PHE A 73 -5.17 -6.26 -7.24
CA PHE A 73 -6.51 -6.80 -7.07
C PHE A 73 -7.17 -6.23 -5.81
N VAL A 74 -8.51 -6.19 -5.84
CA VAL A 74 -9.32 -5.86 -4.67
C VAL A 74 -10.47 -6.84 -4.56
N THR A 75 -10.76 -7.28 -3.34
CA THR A 75 -12.04 -7.88 -2.95
C THR A 75 -12.80 -6.91 -2.06
N ARG A 76 -14.13 -6.94 -2.12
CA ARG A 76 -15.04 -6.20 -1.23
C ARG A 76 -16.07 -7.11 -0.57
N ASP A 77 -15.80 -8.41 -0.60
CA ASP A 77 -16.66 -9.47 -0.07
C ASP A 77 -15.85 -10.58 0.62
N SER A 78 -14.75 -10.18 1.28
CA SER A 78 -13.87 -11.10 2.03
C SER A 78 -13.32 -12.25 1.16
N GLY A 79 -13.02 -11.97 -0.12
CA GLY A 79 -12.39 -12.93 -1.04
C GLY A 79 -13.36 -13.80 -1.82
N ALA A 80 -14.68 -13.59 -1.73
CA ALA A 80 -15.65 -14.33 -2.53
C ALA A 80 -15.59 -13.94 -4.02
N SER A 81 -15.28 -12.66 -4.30
CA SER A 81 -14.99 -12.18 -5.65
C SER A 81 -13.81 -11.21 -5.67
N TRP A 82 -13.17 -11.08 -6.82
CA TRP A 82 -12.03 -10.20 -7.02
C TRP A 82 -12.20 -9.32 -8.26
N THR A 83 -11.73 -8.09 -8.14
CA THR A 83 -11.68 -7.12 -9.24
C THR A 83 -10.22 -6.72 -9.46
N SER A 84 -9.76 -6.72 -10.72
CA SER A 84 -8.45 -6.21 -11.08
C SER A 84 -8.45 -4.68 -11.12
N LEU A 85 -7.47 -4.06 -10.46
CA LEU A 85 -7.19 -2.62 -10.51
C LEU A 85 -6.11 -2.28 -11.54
N SER A 86 -5.51 -3.28 -12.18
CA SER A 86 -4.38 -3.12 -13.10
C SER A 86 -4.75 -2.43 -14.41
N GLY A 87 -6.03 -2.45 -14.80
CA GLY A 87 -6.49 -1.89 -16.08
C GLY A 87 -6.28 -0.39 -16.23
N HIS A 88 -6.23 0.35 -15.14
CA HIS A 88 -6.02 1.79 -15.09
C HIS A 88 -4.59 2.18 -14.64
N PHE A 89 -3.73 1.18 -14.42
CA PHE A 89 -2.33 1.37 -14.02
C PHE A 89 -1.40 1.37 -15.25
N PRO A 90 -0.27 2.09 -15.24
CA PRO A 90 0.71 2.00 -16.32
C PRO A 90 1.19 0.55 -16.54
N GLN A 91 1.13 0.07 -17.77
CA GLN A 91 1.30 -1.36 -18.10
C GLN A 91 2.77 -1.82 -18.15
N ASP A 92 3.71 -0.90 -18.03
CA ASP A 92 5.16 -1.13 -18.00
C ASP A 92 5.75 -0.98 -16.57
N GLU A 93 4.87 -0.90 -15.55
CA GLU A 93 5.28 -0.76 -14.15
C GLU A 93 5.11 -2.07 -13.39
N ILE A 94 6.17 -2.51 -12.76
CA ILE A 94 6.15 -3.68 -11.86
C ILE A 94 5.66 -3.26 -10.48
N THR A 95 4.52 -3.77 -10.07
CA THR A 95 3.95 -3.49 -8.75
C THR A 95 4.59 -4.35 -7.66
N ARG A 96 4.88 -3.76 -6.49
CA ARG A 96 5.51 -4.45 -5.35
C ARG A 96 4.67 -4.41 -4.09
N VAL A 97 4.14 -3.25 -3.77
CA VAL A 97 3.41 -3.01 -2.51
C VAL A 97 2.19 -2.13 -2.75
N ILE A 98 1.08 -2.45 -2.10
CA ILE A 98 -0.11 -1.59 -2.05
C ILE A 98 -0.43 -1.27 -0.59
N ARG A 99 -0.81 -0.02 -0.32
CA ARG A 99 -1.28 0.43 0.99
C ARG A 99 -2.52 1.30 0.85
N ALA A 100 -3.48 1.09 1.73
CA ALA A 100 -4.66 1.94 1.87
C ALA A 100 -4.43 2.98 2.97
N ASP A 101 -4.96 4.18 2.76
CA ASP A 101 -4.93 5.21 3.80
C ASP A 101 -5.86 4.83 4.96
N THR A 102 -5.42 5.14 6.18
CA THR A 102 -6.15 4.80 7.40
C THR A 102 -7.23 5.81 7.79
N GLU A 103 -7.27 6.97 7.14
CA GLU A 103 -8.21 8.06 7.45
C GLU A 103 -9.18 8.36 6.31
N ARG A 104 -8.74 8.21 5.04
CA ARG A 104 -9.58 8.45 3.86
C ARG A 104 -9.83 7.15 3.09
N PRO A 105 -11.07 6.64 3.05
CA PRO A 105 -11.42 5.51 2.17
C PRO A 105 -11.12 5.83 0.70
N GLY A 106 -10.62 4.83 -0.04
CA GLY A 106 -10.31 4.96 -1.46
C GLY A 106 -9.04 5.75 -1.81
N LEU A 107 -8.30 6.25 -0.81
CA LEU A 107 -6.94 6.75 -1.01
C LEU A 107 -5.96 5.59 -0.91
N LEU A 108 -5.31 5.27 -2.02
CA LEU A 108 -4.40 4.13 -2.15
C LEU A 108 -3.02 4.59 -2.61
N PHE A 109 -2.00 3.88 -2.15
CA PHE A 109 -0.61 4.07 -2.59
C PHE A 109 -0.06 2.75 -3.12
N VAL A 110 0.60 2.79 -4.28
CA VAL A 110 1.28 1.64 -4.87
C VAL A 110 2.75 1.96 -5.07
N GLY A 111 3.60 1.11 -4.50
CA GLY A 111 5.03 1.13 -4.74
C GLY A 111 5.40 0.20 -5.89
N THR A 112 6.24 0.70 -6.81
CA THR A 112 6.69 0.00 -8.01
C THR A 112 8.22 -0.09 -8.07
N GLU A 113 8.76 -0.62 -9.17
CA GLU A 113 10.20 -0.57 -9.46
C GLU A 113 10.73 0.85 -9.68
N THR A 114 9.88 1.79 -10.02
CA THR A 114 10.32 3.12 -10.43
C THR A 114 9.88 4.23 -9.49
N GLY A 115 8.99 3.96 -8.53
CA GLY A 115 8.50 4.98 -7.60
C GLY A 115 7.17 4.64 -6.94
N VAL A 116 6.47 5.70 -6.54
CA VAL A 116 5.18 5.62 -5.86
C VAL A 116 4.07 6.19 -6.75
N PHE A 117 2.95 5.50 -6.81
CA PHE A 117 1.71 5.95 -7.44
C PHE A 117 0.63 6.13 -6.39
N VAL A 118 -0.25 7.09 -6.61
CA VAL A 118 -1.40 7.37 -5.75
C VAL A 118 -2.70 7.31 -6.53
N SER A 119 -3.72 6.75 -5.93
CA SER A 119 -5.11 6.82 -6.36
C SER A 119 -5.93 7.49 -5.28
N VAL A 120 -6.85 8.37 -5.66
CA VAL A 120 -7.78 9.06 -4.75
C VAL A 120 -9.23 8.60 -4.96
N ASP A 121 -9.42 7.63 -5.84
CA ASP A 121 -10.71 7.12 -6.34
C ASP A 121 -10.78 5.58 -6.32
N ASP A 122 -10.14 4.98 -5.29
CA ASP A 122 -10.19 3.53 -5.02
C ASP A 122 -9.68 2.66 -6.19
N GLY A 123 -8.60 3.14 -6.85
CA GLY A 123 -7.94 2.45 -7.97
C GLY A 123 -8.57 2.73 -9.34
N GLY A 124 -9.52 3.66 -9.44
CA GLY A 124 -10.13 4.07 -10.70
C GLY A 124 -9.16 4.84 -11.61
N SER A 125 -8.22 5.57 -11.02
CA SER A 125 -7.13 6.24 -11.72
C SER A 125 -5.87 6.30 -10.86
N TRP A 126 -4.70 6.39 -11.51
CA TRP A 126 -3.41 6.40 -10.85
C TRP A 126 -2.52 7.54 -11.35
N THR A 127 -1.94 8.25 -10.40
CA THR A 127 -1.00 9.35 -10.69
C THR A 127 0.34 9.06 -10.04
N ARG A 128 1.43 9.18 -10.80
CA ARG A 128 2.78 9.05 -10.26
C ARG A 128 3.07 10.22 -9.32
N MET A 129 3.52 9.92 -8.11
CA MET A 129 3.93 10.94 -7.17
C MET A 129 5.22 11.60 -7.64
N GLN A 130 5.21 12.93 -7.63
CA GLN A 130 6.35 13.78 -7.99
C GLN A 130 6.90 14.44 -6.71
N GLY A 131 7.84 15.36 -6.83
CA GLY A 131 8.38 16.08 -5.66
C GLY A 131 9.79 15.66 -5.26
N GLY A 132 10.60 15.26 -6.26
CA GLY A 132 12.01 14.93 -6.04
C GLY A 132 12.25 13.49 -5.58
N PHE A 133 11.20 12.66 -5.52
CA PHE A 133 11.37 11.24 -5.26
C PHE A 133 12.17 10.58 -6.39
N PRO A 134 13.26 9.84 -6.09
CA PRO A 134 14.11 9.25 -7.11
C PRO A 134 13.43 8.09 -7.82
N VAL A 135 13.91 7.77 -9.02
CA VAL A 135 13.59 6.50 -9.66
C VAL A 135 14.29 5.39 -8.90
N THR A 136 13.53 4.60 -8.16
CA THR A 136 14.06 3.54 -7.29
C THR A 136 12.95 2.54 -6.95
N PRO A 137 13.29 1.25 -6.76
CA PRO A 137 12.32 0.28 -6.31
C PRO A 137 11.80 0.59 -4.90
N VAL A 138 10.48 0.52 -4.74
CA VAL A 138 9.80 0.70 -3.46
C VAL A 138 9.41 -0.67 -2.93
N TYR A 139 10.02 -1.07 -1.83
CA TYR A 139 9.84 -2.41 -1.26
C TYR A 139 8.73 -2.50 -0.22
N ASP A 140 8.53 -1.43 0.54
CA ASP A 140 7.43 -1.34 1.50
C ASP A 140 7.02 0.12 1.73
N MET A 141 5.81 0.29 2.22
CA MET A 141 5.25 1.59 2.62
C MET A 141 4.38 1.44 3.86
N ARG A 142 4.26 2.52 4.62
CA ARG A 142 3.33 2.61 5.75
C ARG A 142 2.72 3.99 5.83
N VAL A 143 1.42 4.04 6.03
CA VAL A 143 0.72 5.25 6.44
C VAL A 143 0.69 5.27 7.98
N LYS A 144 1.26 6.31 8.58
CA LYS A 144 1.31 6.45 10.03
C LYS A 144 1.33 7.91 10.45
N HIS A 145 0.49 8.28 11.42
CA HIS A 145 0.40 9.64 11.97
C HIS A 145 0.15 10.73 10.92
N GLY A 146 -0.54 10.41 9.84
CA GLY A 146 -0.82 11.34 8.74
C GLY A 146 0.31 11.47 7.73
N ASP A 147 1.37 10.67 7.82
CA ASP A 147 2.51 10.66 6.91
C ASP A 147 2.57 9.36 6.12
N LEU A 148 3.14 9.40 4.91
CA LEU A 148 3.50 8.21 4.14
C LEU A 148 5.01 7.96 4.27
N ILE A 149 5.37 6.84 4.85
CA ILE A 149 6.75 6.37 4.98
C ILE A 149 7.01 5.37 3.86
N VAL A 150 8.07 5.58 3.08
CA VAL A 150 8.43 4.77 1.91
C VAL A 150 9.81 4.15 2.12
N ALA A 151 9.89 2.84 2.07
CA ALA A 151 11.14 2.08 2.12
C ALA A 151 11.59 1.73 0.70
N THR A 152 12.77 2.22 0.31
CA THR A 152 13.32 2.00 -1.03
C THR A 152 14.48 1.01 -1.02
N HIS A 153 14.75 0.39 -2.17
CA HIS A 153 15.94 -0.41 -2.35
C HIS A 153 17.13 0.46 -2.78
N GLY A 154 18.03 0.72 -1.85
CA GLY A 154 19.29 1.43 -2.12
C GLY A 154 19.21 2.96 -2.10
N ARG A 155 18.05 3.56 -1.77
CA ARG A 155 17.86 5.01 -1.68
C ARG A 155 17.26 5.47 -0.34
N SER A 156 17.49 4.70 0.73
CA SER A 156 17.03 5.00 2.11
C SER A 156 15.51 5.03 2.27
N PHE A 157 15.07 5.59 3.38
CA PHE A 157 13.66 5.86 3.68
C PHE A 157 13.32 7.29 3.24
N TRP A 158 12.10 7.43 2.73
CA TRP A 158 11.51 8.71 2.37
C TRP A 158 10.23 8.90 3.17
N ILE A 159 9.95 10.13 3.55
CA ILE A 159 8.72 10.47 4.25
C ILE A 159 8.04 11.60 3.48
N LEU A 160 6.79 11.36 3.09
CA LEU A 160 5.90 12.42 2.67
C LEU A 160 5.13 12.87 3.91
N ASP A 161 5.55 13.99 4.48
CA ASP A 161 4.89 14.61 5.60
C ASP A 161 3.53 15.15 5.20
N ASP A 162 2.52 14.92 6.03
CA ASP A 162 1.20 15.52 5.92
C ASP A 162 0.41 15.13 4.66
N LEU A 163 -0.34 14.04 4.76
CA LEU A 163 -1.23 13.56 3.70
C LEU A 163 -2.54 14.36 3.58
N SER A 164 -2.75 15.43 4.38
CA SER A 164 -4.00 16.20 4.38
C SER A 164 -4.36 16.76 3.00
N ALA A 165 -3.38 17.14 2.19
CA ALA A 165 -3.60 17.59 0.82
C ALA A 165 -4.18 16.49 -0.09
N LEU A 166 -3.79 15.23 0.11
CA LEU A 166 -4.33 14.09 -0.63
C LEU A 166 -5.68 13.62 -0.05
N ARG A 167 -5.96 13.92 1.22
CA ARG A 167 -7.20 13.57 1.90
C ARG A 167 -8.32 14.59 1.66
N ALA A 168 -7.97 15.85 1.41
CA ALA A 168 -8.95 16.91 1.16
C ALA A 168 -9.56 16.75 -0.24
N PRO A 169 -10.88 17.01 -0.40
CA PRO A 169 -11.44 17.21 -1.73
C PRO A 169 -10.76 18.44 -2.37
N SER A 170 -10.37 18.32 -3.63
CA SER A 170 -9.51 19.24 -4.40
C SER A 170 -10.11 20.65 -4.63
N GLN A 171 -10.34 21.43 -3.60
CA GLN A 171 -10.77 22.82 -3.71
C GLN A 171 -10.00 23.71 -2.74
N GLY A 172 -8.98 24.40 -3.25
CA GLY A 172 -8.26 25.44 -2.54
C GLY A 172 -6.96 25.00 -1.85
N LEU A 173 -6.34 25.96 -1.14
CA LEU A 173 -5.15 25.70 -0.33
C LEU A 173 -5.54 24.92 0.93
N VAL A 174 -4.90 23.77 1.12
CA VAL A 174 -5.03 23.01 2.36
C VAL A 174 -4.10 23.65 3.39
N PRO A 175 -4.62 24.06 4.57
CA PRO A 175 -3.74 24.58 5.63
C PRO A 175 -2.80 23.47 6.10
N PRO A 176 -1.51 23.78 6.35
CA PRO A 176 -0.59 22.81 6.92
C PRO A 176 -1.07 22.44 8.34
N ARG A 177 -0.76 21.21 8.77
CA ARG A 177 -1.00 20.79 10.15
C ARG A 177 -0.19 21.63 11.14
N ASP A 178 -0.70 21.79 12.34
CA ASP A 178 0.02 22.45 13.43
C ASP A 178 1.32 21.69 13.72
N THR A 179 2.44 22.42 13.67
CA THR A 179 3.78 21.84 13.88
C THR A 179 4.47 22.56 15.02
N VAL A 180 4.89 21.79 16.03
CA VAL A 180 5.70 22.31 17.13
C VAL A 180 7.16 22.36 16.67
N ARG A 181 7.73 23.56 16.51
CA ARG A 181 9.17 23.72 16.33
C ARG A 181 9.86 23.73 17.69
N GLN A 182 10.67 22.73 17.97
CA GLN A 182 11.60 22.78 19.08
C GLN A 182 12.96 23.27 18.56
N CYS A 183 13.39 24.44 19.05
CA CYS A 183 14.80 24.84 18.95
C CYS A 183 15.56 24.07 20.02
N LEU A 184 16.25 23.00 19.65
CA LEU A 184 17.28 22.40 20.49
C LEU A 184 18.48 23.35 20.53
N ASN A 185 18.58 24.12 21.62
CA ASN A 185 19.71 25.01 21.85
C ASN A 185 20.89 24.15 22.37
N TRP A 186 21.75 23.71 21.48
CA TRP A 186 22.94 22.91 21.78
C TRP A 186 23.99 23.70 22.55
N SER A 187 23.74 25.00 22.83
CA SER A 187 24.71 25.90 23.53
C SER A 187 24.62 25.90 25.05
N THR A 188 23.65 25.20 25.65
CA THR A 188 23.64 25.01 27.11
C THR A 188 24.38 23.72 27.44
N GLY A 189 25.68 23.88 27.63
CA GLY A 189 26.63 22.84 27.98
C GLY A 189 26.16 21.96 29.13
N LEU A 190 26.10 20.68 28.84
CA LEU A 190 26.17 19.59 29.79
C LEU A 190 27.53 18.92 29.62
N PHE A 191 28.60 19.69 29.90
CA PHE A 191 29.92 19.16 30.30
C PHE A 191 30.45 20.08 31.37
N ASN A 192 30.09 19.83 32.61
CA ASN A 192 30.84 20.09 33.81
C ASN A 192 30.96 18.77 34.57
#